data_c8f0c1e1f6cc77b62eb9014b4350bca3
#
_entry.id   c8f0c1e1f6cc77b62eb9014b4350bca3
#
_cell.length_a   1.000
_cell.length_b   1.000
_cell.length_c   1.000
_cell.angle_alpha   90.00
_cell.angle_beta   90.00
_cell.angle_gamma   90.00
#
_symmetry.space_group_name_H-M   'P 1'
#
loop_
_entity.id
_entity.type
_entity.pdbx_description
1 polymer ?
#
loop_
_entity_poly.entity_id
_entity_poly.type
_entity_poly.pdbx_seq_one_letter_code
_entity_poly.pdbx_strand_id
1 'polypeptide(L)'
;MTDSTNSSGMSTDIVLVVDVRTGHDNRLDVELGAEMGIDFSGGPPGVTVTVEHMVLKSTVALKFSSGRLRLLPQVQAHPPTGARVSLDLGGVTAGGYLRHRNEPPIDEWLGAIAADLGPVEVTGLFIIGRVDRIPSFLAVLGARFAPGIQIGFGFEVTGVGGLIGVNRTANTDLMRERLAGGAVGNVLFCEDPVKNAPTILDDLSHFFPSAQGRVIVRPTSASCRSKRET
;
A
#
# COMPACT_ATOMS: atom_id res chain seq x y z
N MET A 1 20.40 -10.94 -28.38
CA MET A 1 21.25 -10.53 -27.29
C MET A 1 20.84 -9.11 -26.95
N THR A 2 19.75 -8.97 -26.19
CA THR A 2 19.20 -7.67 -25.78
C THR A 2 19.64 -7.46 -24.34
N ASP A 3 20.56 -6.53 -24.20
CA ASP A 3 21.11 -6.06 -22.94
C ASP A 3 20.02 -5.31 -22.18
N SER A 4 19.38 -5.96 -21.22
CA SER A 4 18.46 -5.31 -20.28
C SER A 4 19.32 -4.64 -19.20
N THR A 5 19.76 -3.42 -19.46
CA THR A 5 20.35 -2.56 -18.44
C THR A 5 19.31 -2.34 -17.35
N ASN A 6 19.55 -2.98 -16.21
CA ASN A 6 18.83 -2.76 -14.97
C ASN A 6 19.07 -1.31 -14.51
N SER A 7 18.18 -0.40 -14.86
CA SER A 7 18.30 1.00 -14.46
C SER A 7 17.86 1.14 -13.01
N SER A 8 18.80 1.06 -12.07
CA SER A 8 18.57 1.57 -10.73
C SER A 8 18.37 3.08 -10.80
N GLY A 9 17.15 3.55 -10.55
CA GLY A 9 16.79 4.96 -10.50
C GLY A 9 16.71 5.43 -9.05
N MET A 10 17.36 6.56 -8.77
CA MET A 10 17.16 7.28 -7.51
C MET A 10 16.58 8.65 -7.87
N SER A 11 15.41 8.96 -7.35
CA SER A 11 14.79 10.28 -7.40
C SER A 11 14.92 10.95 -6.06
N THR A 12 15.25 12.24 -6.04
CA THR A 12 15.44 12.99 -4.81
C THR A 12 14.72 14.34 -4.91
N ASP A 13 13.79 14.56 -4.01
CA ASP A 13 13.09 15.82 -3.83
C ASP A 13 13.62 16.54 -2.60
N ILE A 14 13.97 17.82 -2.74
CA ILE A 14 14.46 18.64 -1.63
C ILE A 14 13.52 19.83 -1.42
N VAL A 15 12.97 19.92 -0.23
CA VAL A 15 12.14 21.05 0.20
C VAL A 15 12.86 21.79 1.32
N LEU A 16 13.09 23.09 1.11
CA LEU A 16 13.67 23.99 2.12
C LEU A 16 12.53 24.67 2.88
N VAL A 17 12.51 24.49 4.19
CA VAL A 17 11.54 25.12 5.09
C VAL A 17 12.29 26.10 6.00
N VAL A 18 11.84 27.35 6.02
CA VAL A 18 12.36 28.37 6.94
C VAL A 18 11.21 28.86 7.80
N ASP A 19 11.30 28.60 9.10
CA ASP A 19 10.33 29.07 10.10
C ASP A 19 11.03 30.05 11.05
N VAL A 20 10.45 31.24 11.25
CA VAL A 20 10.98 32.27 12.14
C VAL A 20 9.93 32.56 13.19
N ARG A 21 10.23 32.25 14.44
CA ARG A 21 9.35 32.51 15.59
C ARG A 21 10.02 33.45 16.58
N THR A 22 9.27 34.48 16.99
CA THR A 22 9.68 35.35 18.10
C THR A 22 9.10 34.83 19.40
N GLY A 23 9.97 34.43 20.33
CA GLY A 23 9.56 33.97 21.65
C GLY A 23 9.22 35.14 22.59
N HIS A 24 8.50 34.84 23.69
CA HIS A 24 7.89 35.82 24.62
C HIS A 24 8.89 36.68 25.40
N ASP A 25 10.20 36.39 25.38
CA ASP A 25 11.25 37.07 26.19
C ASP A 25 12.34 37.73 25.32
N ASN A 26 11.99 38.43 24.24
CA ASN A 26 12.97 39.03 23.32
C ASN A 26 13.96 38.00 22.74
N ARG A 27 13.55 36.75 22.61
CA ARG A 27 14.33 35.68 22.02
C ARG A 27 13.89 35.52 20.58
N LEU A 28 14.83 35.56 19.68
CA LEU A 28 14.61 35.21 18.27
C LEU A 28 14.93 33.72 18.10
N ASP A 29 13.96 32.90 17.89
CA ASP A 29 14.13 31.50 17.51
C ASP A 29 13.95 31.41 15.97
N VAL A 30 15.04 31.11 15.26
CA VAL A 30 15.01 30.88 13.81
C VAL A 30 15.22 29.39 13.60
N GLU A 31 14.27 28.74 12.97
CA GLU A 31 14.36 27.34 12.59
C GLU A 31 14.60 27.24 11.08
N LEU A 32 15.74 26.69 10.70
CA LEU A 32 16.09 26.37 9.31
C LEU A 32 15.97 24.88 9.12
N GLY A 33 15.02 24.44 8.32
CA GLY A 33 14.78 23.03 8.04
C GLY A 33 15.04 22.71 6.57
N ALA A 34 15.58 21.52 6.32
CA ALA A 34 15.61 20.89 5.02
C ALA A 34 14.97 19.52 5.12
N GLU A 35 14.01 19.28 4.26
CA GLU A 35 13.36 17.96 4.10
C GLU A 35 13.80 17.39 2.77
N MET A 36 14.31 16.15 2.78
CA MET A 36 14.77 15.43 1.60
C MET A 36 13.99 14.14 1.48
N GLY A 37 13.16 14.04 0.44
CA GLY A 37 12.49 12.80 0.02
C GLY A 37 13.39 12.00 -0.91
N ILE A 38 13.52 10.70 -0.68
CA ILE A 38 14.31 9.79 -1.50
C ILE A 38 13.42 8.63 -1.91
N ASP A 39 13.27 8.43 -3.21
CA ASP A 39 12.70 7.24 -3.82
C ASP A 39 13.82 6.41 -4.44
N PHE A 40 13.85 5.13 -4.15
CA PHE A 40 14.86 4.20 -4.64
C PHE A 40 14.20 3.02 -5.34
N SER A 41 14.71 2.68 -6.53
CA SER A 41 14.34 1.46 -7.25
C SER A 41 15.60 0.75 -7.74
N GLY A 42 15.75 -0.53 -7.38
CA GLY A 42 16.87 -1.35 -7.81
C GLY A 42 16.82 -2.75 -7.20
N GLY A 43 17.67 -3.64 -7.70
CA GLY A 43 17.77 -5.01 -7.19
C GLY A 43 18.65 -5.89 -8.08
N PRO A 44 18.93 -7.14 -7.66
CA PRO A 44 19.62 -8.12 -8.49
C PRO A 44 18.74 -8.58 -9.66
N PRO A 45 19.28 -9.23 -10.68
CA PRO A 45 18.51 -9.76 -11.80
C PRO A 45 17.33 -10.61 -11.34
N GLY A 46 16.14 -10.34 -11.87
CA GLY A 46 14.90 -11.02 -11.49
C GLY A 46 14.24 -10.53 -10.19
N VAL A 47 14.88 -9.61 -9.46
CA VAL A 47 14.28 -9.00 -8.26
C VAL A 47 14.36 -7.50 -8.34
N THR A 48 13.23 -6.81 -8.21
CA THR A 48 13.20 -5.36 -8.11
C THR A 48 12.62 -4.95 -6.75
N VAL A 49 13.32 -4.08 -6.05
CA VAL A 49 12.86 -3.47 -4.81
C VAL A 49 12.69 -1.99 -5.04
N THR A 50 11.52 -1.46 -4.73
CA THR A 50 11.21 -0.04 -4.78
C THR A 50 10.84 0.43 -3.39
N VAL A 51 11.53 1.43 -2.88
CA VAL A 51 11.22 2.09 -1.61
C VAL A 51 10.65 3.47 -1.94
N GLU A 52 9.45 3.72 -1.43
CA GLU A 52 8.69 4.93 -1.72
C GLU A 52 8.84 5.91 -0.54
N HIS A 53 9.32 7.10 -0.87
CA HIS A 53 9.30 8.29 -0.02
C HIS A 53 9.88 8.12 1.39
N MET A 54 11.17 7.87 1.48
CA MET A 54 11.94 7.98 2.73
C MET A 54 12.29 9.46 2.97
N VAL A 55 11.86 10.03 4.09
CA VAL A 55 12.08 11.45 4.40
C VAL A 55 13.16 11.60 5.47
N LEU A 56 14.18 12.40 5.15
CA LEU A 56 15.16 12.89 6.10
C LEU A 56 14.88 14.37 6.39
N LYS A 57 14.46 14.67 7.61
CA LYS A 57 14.22 16.03 8.06
C LYS A 57 15.40 16.48 8.92
N SER A 58 16.10 17.51 8.48
CA SER A 58 17.17 18.17 9.23
C SER A 58 16.74 19.58 9.61
N THR A 59 16.74 19.89 10.90
CA THR A 59 16.42 21.22 11.40
C THR A 59 17.57 21.72 12.26
N VAL A 60 17.91 23.01 12.12
CA VAL A 60 18.87 23.70 12.98
C VAL A 60 18.13 24.86 13.65
N ALA A 61 17.90 24.73 14.94
CA ALA A 61 17.32 25.81 15.73
C ALA A 61 18.44 26.74 16.23
N LEU A 62 18.31 28.04 15.93
CA LEU A 62 19.19 29.10 16.38
C LEU A 62 18.55 29.77 17.61
N LYS A 63 19.11 29.54 18.79
CA LYS A 63 18.64 30.19 20.03
C LYS A 63 19.62 31.24 20.49
N PHE A 64 19.15 32.48 20.54
CA PHE A 64 19.92 33.57 21.10
C PHE A 64 19.46 33.85 22.54
N SER A 65 20.33 33.58 23.53
CA SER A 65 19.99 33.77 24.94
C SER A 65 21.23 34.33 25.69
N SER A 66 21.04 35.39 26.45
CA SER A 66 22.10 36.01 27.30
C SER A 66 23.37 36.37 26.50
N GLY A 67 23.23 36.94 25.30
CA GLY A 67 24.34 37.33 24.44
C GLY A 67 25.10 36.17 23.78
N ARG A 68 24.59 34.96 23.85
CA ARG A 68 25.21 33.76 23.24
C ARG A 68 24.27 33.10 22.27
N LEU A 69 24.79 32.80 21.07
CA LEU A 69 24.13 32.01 20.05
C LEU A 69 24.36 30.52 20.31
N ARG A 70 23.30 29.74 20.37
CA ARG A 70 23.34 28.27 20.42
C ARG A 70 22.73 27.68 19.17
N LEU A 71 23.47 26.78 18.55
CA LEU A 71 23.03 25.96 17.44
C LEU A 71 22.57 24.62 18.01
N LEU A 72 21.33 24.25 17.74
CA LEU A 72 20.75 22.95 18.14
C LEU A 72 20.35 22.19 16.86
N PRO A 73 21.25 21.36 16.32
CA PRO A 73 20.91 20.52 15.19
C PRO A 73 20.01 19.37 15.64
N GLN A 74 18.95 19.12 14.88
CA GLN A 74 18.09 17.95 15.01
C GLN A 74 17.97 17.27 13.65
N VAL A 75 18.19 15.96 13.62
CA VAL A 75 17.98 15.15 12.43
C VAL A 75 16.94 14.10 12.78
N GLN A 76 15.86 14.06 12.02
CA GLN A 76 14.79 13.07 12.14
C GLN A 76 14.69 12.31 10.83
N ALA A 77 14.77 10.99 10.90
CA ALA A 77 14.48 10.11 9.79
C ALA A 77 13.05 9.59 9.94
N HIS A 78 12.24 9.76 8.91
CA HIS A 78 10.93 9.15 8.83
C HIS A 78 11.05 7.88 7.99
N PRO A 79 10.47 6.76 8.43
CA PRO A 79 10.47 5.52 7.66
C PRO A 79 9.77 5.74 6.32
N PRO A 80 10.10 4.94 5.30
CA PRO A 80 9.47 5.04 3.99
C PRO A 80 7.95 4.84 4.12
N THR A 81 7.20 5.57 3.31
CA THR A 81 5.73 5.48 3.29
C THR A 81 5.24 4.19 2.65
N GLY A 82 6.05 3.59 1.76
CA GLY A 82 5.74 2.33 1.11
C GLY A 82 6.99 1.60 0.62
N ALA A 83 6.85 0.30 0.47
CA ALA A 83 7.86 -0.54 -0.15
C ALA A 83 7.19 -1.54 -1.10
N ARG A 84 7.79 -1.75 -2.26
CA ARG A 84 7.34 -2.72 -3.26
C ARG A 84 8.49 -3.67 -3.59
N VAL A 85 8.16 -4.94 -3.72
CA VAL A 85 9.09 -5.96 -4.19
C VAL A 85 8.44 -6.70 -5.35
N SER A 86 9.17 -6.92 -6.43
CA SER A 86 8.76 -7.80 -7.53
C SER A 86 9.84 -8.82 -7.83
N LEU A 87 9.41 -10.02 -8.17
CA LEU A 87 10.24 -11.18 -8.49
C LEU A 87 9.79 -11.74 -9.83
N ASP A 88 10.74 -11.99 -10.74
CA ASP A 88 10.53 -12.65 -12.00
C ASP A 88 11.59 -13.75 -12.18
N LEU A 89 11.16 -15.00 -12.17
CA LEU A 89 12.00 -16.19 -12.29
C LEU A 89 11.74 -16.99 -13.58
N GLY A 90 11.27 -16.29 -14.65
CA GLY A 90 11.12 -16.91 -15.96
C GLY A 90 10.00 -17.97 -16.03
N GLY A 91 8.80 -17.61 -15.59
CA GLY A 91 7.60 -18.48 -15.59
C GLY A 91 6.84 -18.44 -14.27
N VAL A 92 7.44 -17.87 -13.25
CA VAL A 92 6.82 -17.53 -11.97
C VAL A 92 7.10 -16.08 -11.69
N THR A 93 6.05 -15.28 -11.57
CA THR A 93 6.18 -13.90 -11.12
C THR A 93 5.51 -13.73 -9.77
N ALA A 94 6.09 -12.95 -8.90
CA ALA A 94 5.51 -12.61 -7.60
C ALA A 94 5.82 -11.17 -7.24
N GLY A 95 4.95 -10.58 -6.45
CA GLY A 95 5.17 -9.22 -5.99
C GLY A 95 4.48 -8.96 -4.65
N GLY A 96 4.97 -7.94 -3.97
CA GLY A 96 4.40 -7.47 -2.73
C GLY A 96 4.52 -5.95 -2.61
N TYR A 97 3.54 -5.37 -1.94
CA TYR A 97 3.50 -3.98 -1.56
C TYR A 97 3.13 -3.87 -0.08
N LEU A 98 3.78 -2.97 0.63
CA LEU A 98 3.50 -2.69 2.03
C LEU A 98 3.61 -1.20 2.29
N ARG A 99 2.62 -0.62 2.94
CA ARG A 99 2.59 0.78 3.37
C ARG A 99 2.15 0.89 4.82
N HIS A 100 2.76 1.77 5.56
CA HIS A 100 2.35 2.16 6.91
C HIS A 100 1.59 3.48 6.85
N ARG A 101 0.36 3.50 7.37
CA ARG A 101 -0.44 4.71 7.58
C ARG A 101 -0.52 5.00 9.06
N ASN A 102 0.16 6.06 9.48
CA ASN A 102 0.20 6.51 10.87
C ASN A 102 -0.32 7.96 10.95
N GLU A 103 -1.63 8.09 10.91
CA GLU A 103 -2.36 9.36 11.00
C GLU A 103 -3.34 9.25 12.17
N PRO A 104 -3.04 9.76 13.36
CA PRO A 104 -3.92 9.60 14.50
C PRO A 104 -5.37 10.03 14.17
N PRO A 105 -6.38 9.19 14.49
CA PRO A 105 -6.36 8.01 15.37
C PRO A 105 -6.02 6.68 14.68
N ILE A 106 -5.55 6.69 13.44
CA ILE A 106 -5.28 5.53 12.59
C ILE A 106 -3.81 5.16 12.66
N ASP A 107 -3.52 3.87 12.94
CA ASP A 107 -2.18 3.27 12.88
C ASP A 107 -2.33 1.89 12.23
N GLU A 108 -2.12 1.80 10.92
CA GLU A 108 -2.41 0.62 10.12
C GLU A 108 -1.32 0.33 9.10
N TRP A 109 -1.06 -0.95 8.90
CA TRP A 109 -0.29 -1.50 7.79
C TRP A 109 -1.23 -1.96 6.70
N LEU A 110 -1.01 -1.49 5.49
CA LEU A 110 -1.75 -1.85 4.29
C LEU A 110 -0.80 -2.60 3.35
N GLY A 111 -1.24 -3.75 2.85
CA GLY A 111 -0.39 -4.55 1.98
C GLY A 111 -1.15 -5.28 0.88
N ALA A 112 -0.42 -5.57 -0.18
CA ALA A 112 -0.85 -6.37 -1.31
C ALA A 112 0.21 -7.40 -1.66
N ILE A 113 -0.21 -8.59 -2.02
CA ILE A 113 0.64 -9.66 -2.55
C ILE A 113 -0.01 -10.21 -3.83
N ALA A 114 0.82 -10.58 -4.78
CA ALA A 114 0.38 -11.29 -5.98
C ALA A 114 1.44 -12.31 -6.36
N ALA A 115 1.02 -13.46 -6.87
CA ALA A 115 1.89 -14.45 -7.44
C ALA A 115 1.20 -15.11 -8.62
N ASP A 116 1.88 -15.17 -9.75
CA ASP A 116 1.50 -15.94 -10.93
C ASP A 116 2.41 -17.17 -11.02
N LEU A 117 1.80 -18.35 -10.88
CA LEU A 117 2.46 -19.66 -10.90
C LEU A 117 2.18 -20.38 -12.23
N GLY A 118 1.69 -19.67 -13.25
CA GLY A 118 1.26 -20.19 -14.53
C GLY A 118 -0.22 -20.62 -14.51
N PRO A 119 -0.55 -21.84 -14.03
CA PRO A 119 -1.96 -22.28 -13.99
C PRO A 119 -2.77 -21.65 -12.86
N VAL A 120 -2.12 -21.05 -11.86
CA VAL A 120 -2.77 -20.45 -10.68
C VAL A 120 -2.18 -19.08 -10.41
N GLU A 121 -3.03 -18.08 -10.39
CA GLU A 121 -2.70 -16.73 -9.95
C GLU A 121 -3.31 -16.51 -8.56
N VAL A 122 -2.51 -16.06 -7.60
CA VAL A 122 -2.93 -15.79 -6.23
C VAL A 122 -2.80 -14.31 -5.94
N THR A 123 -3.82 -13.74 -5.31
CA THR A 123 -3.85 -12.33 -4.89
C THR A 123 -4.27 -12.23 -3.44
N GLY A 124 -3.60 -11.39 -2.69
CA GLY A 124 -3.97 -11.05 -1.32
C GLY A 124 -3.86 -9.55 -1.07
N LEU A 125 -4.87 -8.99 -0.42
CA LEU A 125 -4.89 -7.63 0.07
C LEU A 125 -5.15 -7.67 1.58
N PHE A 126 -4.48 -6.85 2.36
CA PHE A 126 -4.70 -6.81 3.79
C PHE A 126 -4.53 -5.41 4.38
N ILE A 127 -5.28 -5.15 5.44
CA ILE A 127 -5.16 -3.98 6.30
C ILE A 127 -5.15 -4.51 7.74
N ILE A 128 -4.09 -4.18 8.47
CA ILE A 128 -3.92 -4.64 9.85
C ILE A 128 -3.38 -3.51 10.71
N GLY A 129 -3.98 -3.26 11.86
CA GLY A 129 -3.54 -2.20 12.75
C GLY A 129 -4.54 -1.87 13.83
N ARG A 130 -4.64 -0.58 14.13
CA ARG A 130 -5.52 -0.04 15.17
C ARG A 130 -6.17 1.25 14.69
N VAL A 131 -7.45 1.41 15.06
CA VAL A 131 -8.17 2.67 14.91
C VAL A 131 -8.78 3.00 16.28
N ASP A 132 -8.51 4.18 16.82
CA ASP A 132 -8.89 4.55 18.20
C ASP A 132 -8.42 3.51 19.25
N ARG A 133 -7.20 2.97 19.09
CA ARG A 133 -6.61 1.89 19.92
C ARG A 133 -7.30 0.54 19.82
N ILE A 134 -8.32 0.40 18.98
CA ILE A 134 -9.04 -0.85 18.75
C ILE A 134 -8.32 -1.62 17.64
N PRO A 135 -7.90 -2.87 17.88
CA PRO A 135 -7.28 -3.67 16.84
C PRO A 135 -8.27 -3.92 15.70
N SER A 136 -7.81 -3.76 14.48
CA SER A 136 -8.61 -3.87 13.26
C SER A 136 -7.85 -4.70 12.24
N PHE A 137 -8.56 -5.58 11.56
CA PHE A 137 -8.02 -6.47 10.54
C PHE A 137 -8.98 -6.61 9.38
N LEU A 138 -8.44 -6.60 8.18
CA LEU A 138 -9.15 -6.93 6.94
C LEU A 138 -8.21 -7.72 6.04
N ALA A 139 -8.68 -8.82 5.47
CA ALA A 139 -7.99 -9.54 4.42
C ALA A 139 -8.95 -9.93 3.31
N VAL A 140 -8.49 -9.76 2.09
CA VAL A 140 -9.14 -10.23 0.86
C VAL A 140 -8.15 -11.17 0.19
N LEU A 141 -8.57 -12.40 -0.07
CA LEU A 141 -7.75 -13.42 -0.74
C LEU A 141 -8.48 -13.91 -1.97
N GLY A 142 -7.74 -14.12 -3.04
CA GLY A 142 -8.25 -14.65 -4.29
C GLY A 142 -7.25 -15.60 -4.94
N ALA A 143 -7.77 -16.60 -5.64
CA ALA A 143 -7.01 -17.44 -6.55
C ALA A 143 -7.79 -17.57 -7.84
N ARG A 144 -7.10 -17.42 -8.98
CA ARG A 144 -7.64 -17.59 -10.35
C ARG A 144 -6.98 -18.81 -10.96
N PHE A 145 -7.73 -19.55 -11.75
CA PHE A 145 -7.29 -20.77 -12.40
C PHE A 145 -7.34 -20.59 -13.92
N ALA A 146 -6.25 -20.87 -14.60
CA ALA A 146 -6.14 -20.84 -16.05
C ALA A 146 -5.41 -22.09 -16.56
N PRO A 147 -6.10 -23.10 -17.16
CA PRO A 147 -7.54 -23.18 -17.38
C PRO A 147 -8.35 -23.37 -16.09
N GLY A 148 -9.62 -23.01 -16.12
CA GLY A 148 -10.51 -23.23 -14.99
C GLY A 148 -10.78 -24.70 -14.70
N ILE A 149 -11.24 -24.98 -13.50
CA ILE A 149 -11.53 -26.32 -13.01
C ILE A 149 -12.94 -26.72 -13.46
N GLN A 150 -13.04 -27.77 -14.29
CA GLN A 150 -14.33 -28.30 -14.79
C GLN A 150 -15.06 -29.01 -13.63
N ILE A 151 -16.28 -28.51 -13.29
CA ILE A 151 -17.13 -29.10 -12.25
C ILE A 151 -18.34 -29.91 -12.81
N GLY A 152 -18.40 -30.04 -14.12
CA GLY A 152 -19.48 -30.76 -14.81
C GLY A 152 -20.59 -29.83 -15.33
N PHE A 153 -21.54 -30.41 -16.08
CA PHE A 153 -22.68 -29.70 -16.67
C PHE A 153 -22.34 -28.47 -17.52
N GLY A 154 -21.10 -28.36 -18.03
CA GLY A 154 -20.60 -27.21 -18.77
C GLY A 154 -20.29 -26.00 -17.90
N PHE A 155 -20.08 -26.18 -16.60
CA PHE A 155 -19.60 -25.15 -15.71
C PHE A 155 -18.13 -25.37 -15.35
N GLU A 156 -17.45 -24.27 -15.21
CA GLU A 156 -16.03 -24.19 -14.92
C GLU A 156 -15.81 -23.18 -13.79
N VAL A 157 -15.05 -23.55 -12.76
CA VAL A 157 -14.61 -22.64 -11.71
C VAL A 157 -13.30 -22.00 -12.15
N THR A 158 -13.34 -20.70 -12.40
CA THR A 158 -12.19 -19.90 -12.83
C THR A 158 -11.52 -19.16 -11.68
N GLY A 159 -12.14 -19.16 -10.50
CA GLY A 159 -11.53 -18.54 -9.33
C GLY A 159 -12.32 -18.80 -8.05
N VAL A 160 -11.60 -18.73 -6.96
CA VAL A 160 -12.14 -18.78 -5.60
C VAL A 160 -11.51 -17.69 -4.77
N GLY A 161 -12.22 -17.21 -3.75
CA GLY A 161 -11.68 -16.19 -2.88
C GLY A 161 -12.58 -15.92 -1.69
N GLY A 162 -12.22 -14.90 -0.95
CA GLY A 162 -13.03 -14.47 0.17
C GLY A 162 -12.46 -13.24 0.85
N LEU A 163 -13.29 -12.70 1.73
CA LEU A 163 -12.98 -11.56 2.56
C LEU A 163 -13.28 -11.92 4.01
N ILE A 164 -12.36 -11.56 4.88
CA ILE A 164 -12.53 -11.61 6.34
C ILE A 164 -12.15 -10.26 6.93
N GLY A 165 -13.01 -9.74 7.81
CA GLY A 165 -12.77 -8.50 8.54
C GLY A 165 -13.14 -8.64 10.02
N VAL A 166 -12.29 -8.12 10.88
CA VAL A 166 -12.50 -8.04 12.33
C VAL A 166 -12.43 -6.58 12.75
N ASN A 167 -13.42 -6.14 13.51
CA ASN A 167 -13.66 -4.73 13.85
C ASN A 167 -13.76 -3.85 12.58
N ARG A 168 -14.43 -4.39 11.54
CA ARG A 168 -14.72 -3.74 10.27
C ARG A 168 -16.20 -3.89 9.91
N THR A 169 -16.73 -2.94 9.18
CA THR A 169 -18.08 -3.00 8.61
C THR A 169 -18.04 -2.76 7.11
N ALA A 170 -19.05 -3.19 6.39
CA ALA A 170 -19.15 -2.92 4.95
C ALA A 170 -19.98 -1.66 4.72
N ASN A 171 -19.43 -0.69 4.00
CA ASN A 171 -20.15 0.48 3.50
C ASN A 171 -20.84 0.12 2.19
N THR A 172 -22.06 -0.46 2.32
CA THR A 172 -22.82 -0.96 1.17
C THR A 172 -23.27 0.13 0.21
N ASP A 173 -23.47 1.34 0.70
CA ASP A 173 -23.93 2.47 -0.13
C ASP A 173 -22.80 2.97 -1.03
N LEU A 174 -21.61 3.17 -0.47
CA LEU A 174 -20.43 3.50 -1.23
C LEU A 174 -20.06 2.40 -2.24
N MET A 175 -20.21 1.13 -1.84
CA MET A 175 -19.99 0.00 -2.75
C MET A 175 -20.96 0.02 -3.92
N ARG A 176 -22.24 0.29 -3.70
CA ARG A 176 -23.24 0.39 -4.79
C ARG A 176 -22.91 1.53 -5.74
N GLU A 177 -22.57 2.68 -5.22
CA GLU A 177 -22.17 3.84 -6.02
C GLU A 177 -20.96 3.53 -6.91
N ARG A 178 -19.93 2.93 -6.33
CA ARG A 178 -18.70 2.56 -7.05
C ARG A 178 -18.86 1.35 -7.97
N LEU A 179 -19.79 0.41 -7.66
CA LEU A 179 -20.16 -0.70 -8.55
C LEU A 179 -20.75 -0.21 -9.86
N ALA A 180 -21.59 0.83 -9.82
CA ALA A 180 -22.15 1.44 -11.02
C ALA A 180 -21.05 2.01 -11.95
N GLY A 181 -19.90 2.40 -11.39
CA GLY A 181 -18.70 2.84 -12.10
C GLY A 181 -17.68 1.74 -12.45
N GLY A 182 -17.97 0.46 -12.16
CA GLY A 182 -17.05 -0.67 -12.45
C GLY A 182 -15.88 -0.84 -11.49
N ALA A 183 -15.73 0.01 -10.47
CA ALA A 183 -14.56 0.05 -9.59
C ALA A 183 -14.44 -1.15 -8.63
N VAL A 184 -15.54 -1.78 -8.22
CA VAL A 184 -15.50 -2.89 -7.24
C VAL A 184 -14.99 -4.20 -7.87
N GLY A 185 -15.22 -4.41 -9.16
CA GLY A 185 -14.65 -5.56 -9.90
C GLY A 185 -13.12 -5.54 -9.87
N ASN A 186 -12.54 -4.37 -9.90
CA ASN A 186 -11.09 -4.16 -9.86
C ASN A 186 -10.46 -4.45 -8.48
N VAL A 187 -11.21 -4.41 -7.40
CA VAL A 187 -10.69 -4.69 -6.05
C VAL A 187 -10.55 -6.20 -5.80
N LEU A 188 -11.51 -6.99 -6.29
CA LEU A 188 -11.54 -8.45 -6.05
C LEU A 188 -10.74 -9.26 -7.06
N PHE A 189 -10.64 -8.76 -8.30
CA PHE A 189 -10.01 -9.45 -9.42
C PHE A 189 -9.15 -8.47 -10.24
N CYS A 190 -8.33 -7.68 -9.55
CA CYS A 190 -7.49 -6.67 -10.17
C CYS A 190 -6.41 -7.30 -11.06
N GLU A 191 -6.27 -6.78 -12.25
CA GLU A 191 -5.07 -6.97 -13.04
C GLU A 191 -3.95 -6.17 -12.37
N ASP A 192 -2.84 -6.84 -12.02
CA ASP A 192 -1.66 -6.23 -11.42
C ASP A 192 -1.91 -5.56 -10.03
N PRO A 193 -2.34 -6.33 -9.02
CA PRO A 193 -2.74 -5.79 -7.73
C PRO A 193 -1.60 -5.12 -6.97
N VAL A 194 -0.34 -5.49 -7.22
CA VAL A 194 0.83 -4.89 -6.58
C VAL A 194 1.14 -3.52 -7.15
N LYS A 195 1.01 -3.34 -8.47
CA LYS A 195 1.22 -2.05 -9.13
C LYS A 195 0.15 -1.04 -8.72
N ASN A 196 -1.10 -1.47 -8.63
CA ASN A 196 -2.24 -0.63 -8.28
C ASN A 196 -2.55 -0.64 -6.77
N ALA A 197 -1.70 -1.26 -5.95
CA ALA A 197 -1.90 -1.43 -4.52
C ALA A 197 -2.26 -0.14 -3.77
N PRO A 198 -1.60 1.01 -3.96
CA PRO A 198 -1.96 2.23 -3.24
C PRO A 198 -3.44 2.60 -3.39
N THR A 199 -3.94 2.64 -4.62
CA THR A 199 -5.33 2.99 -4.92
C THR A 199 -6.32 1.94 -4.42
N ILE A 200 -6.01 0.65 -4.64
CA ILE A 200 -6.88 -0.45 -4.22
C ILE A 200 -7.01 -0.51 -2.70
N LEU A 201 -5.92 -0.34 -1.97
CA LEU A 201 -5.90 -0.39 -0.51
C LEU A 201 -6.61 0.82 0.10
N ASP A 202 -6.51 2.00 -0.53
CA ASP A 202 -7.28 3.16 -0.12
C ASP A 202 -8.78 2.96 -0.34
N ASP A 203 -9.19 2.47 -1.51
CA ASP A 203 -10.59 2.12 -1.79
C ASP A 203 -11.09 1.05 -0.80
N LEU A 204 -10.28 0.01 -0.54
CA LEU A 204 -10.61 -1.07 0.38
C LEU A 204 -10.85 -0.54 1.81
N SER A 205 -10.04 0.42 2.26
CA SER A 205 -10.22 1.06 3.57
C SER A 205 -11.51 1.88 3.67
N HIS A 206 -11.96 2.48 2.57
CA HIS A 206 -13.22 3.21 2.51
C HIS A 206 -14.45 2.29 2.41
N PHE A 207 -14.31 1.17 1.67
CA PHE A 207 -15.39 0.17 1.57
C PHE A 207 -15.60 -0.58 2.87
N PHE A 208 -14.53 -0.76 3.66
CA PHE A 208 -14.57 -1.50 4.92
C PHE A 208 -14.02 -0.67 6.08
N PRO A 209 -14.70 0.41 6.46
CA PRO A 209 -14.28 1.24 7.59
C PRO A 209 -14.25 0.46 8.89
N SER A 210 -13.43 0.93 9.84
CA SER A 210 -13.34 0.37 11.18
C SER A 210 -14.67 0.51 11.92
N ALA A 211 -15.10 -0.58 12.57
CA ALA A 211 -16.32 -0.64 13.38
C ALA A 211 -16.17 -1.67 14.49
N GLN A 212 -16.09 -1.21 15.71
CA GLN A 212 -15.87 -2.05 16.88
C GLN A 212 -16.92 -3.17 17.02
N GLY A 213 -16.47 -4.38 17.34
CA GLY A 213 -17.33 -5.52 17.60
C GLY A 213 -17.98 -6.13 16.35
N ARG A 214 -17.62 -5.68 15.15
CA ARG A 214 -18.14 -6.23 13.90
C ARG A 214 -17.17 -7.24 13.30
N VAL A 215 -17.73 -8.31 12.76
CA VAL A 215 -16.98 -9.33 11.99
C VAL A 215 -17.68 -9.52 10.65
N ILE A 216 -16.88 -9.54 9.58
CA ILE A 216 -17.36 -9.79 8.23
C ILE A 216 -16.65 -11.04 7.71
N VAL A 217 -17.42 -11.97 7.17
CA VAL A 217 -16.88 -13.13 6.42
C VAL A 217 -17.71 -13.27 5.15
N ARG A 218 -17.06 -13.21 3.99
CA ARG A 218 -17.71 -13.33 2.69
C ARG A 218 -16.88 -14.23 1.78
N PRO A 219 -17.30 -15.47 1.54
CA PRO A 219 -16.72 -16.30 0.47
C PRO A 219 -17.17 -15.78 -0.89
N THR A 220 -16.33 -15.94 -1.90
CA THR A 220 -16.60 -15.56 -3.29
C THR A 220 -16.07 -16.65 -4.21
N SER A 221 -16.83 -16.98 -5.25
CA SER A 221 -16.39 -17.85 -6.33
C SER A 221 -16.74 -17.23 -7.67
N ALA A 222 -15.84 -17.32 -8.63
CA ALA A 222 -16.08 -16.97 -10.01
C ALA A 222 -16.28 -18.26 -10.81
N SER A 223 -17.40 -18.34 -11.52
CA SER A 223 -17.69 -19.46 -12.43
C SER A 223 -18.09 -18.92 -13.80
N CYS A 224 -17.61 -19.54 -14.85
CA CYS A 224 -17.98 -19.25 -16.22
C CYS A 224 -18.72 -20.47 -16.83
N ARG A 225 -19.69 -20.20 -17.68
CA ARG A 225 -20.29 -21.27 -18.48
C ARG A 225 -19.39 -21.50 -19.68
N SER A 226 -18.84 -22.71 -19.82
CA SER A 226 -18.07 -23.08 -20.99
C SER A 226 -18.93 -22.94 -22.22
N LYS A 227 -18.55 -22.08 -23.19
CA LYS A 227 -19.14 -22.11 -24.54
C LYS A 227 -18.68 -23.40 -25.18
N ARG A 228 -19.58 -24.35 -25.41
CA ARG A 228 -19.31 -25.43 -26.35
C ARG A 228 -19.18 -24.78 -27.73
N GLU A 229 -18.00 -24.81 -28.29
CA GLU A 229 -17.82 -24.64 -29.72
C GLU A 229 -18.45 -25.90 -30.39
N THR A 230 -19.51 -25.67 -31.15
CA THR A 230 -20.11 -26.66 -32.06
C THR A 230 -19.41 -26.55 -33.40
#